data_4f019948a90ced7442573b9918eca336
#
_entry.id   4f019948a90ced7442573b9918eca336
#
_cell.length_a   1.000
_cell.length_b   1.000
_cell.length_c   1.000
_cell.angle_alpha   90.00
_cell.angle_beta   90.00
_cell.angle_gamma   90.00
#
_symmetry.space_group_name_H-M   'P 1'
#
loop_
_entity.id
_entity.type
_entity.pdbx_description
1 polymer ?
#
loop_
_entity_poly.entity_id
_entity_poly.type
_entity_poly.pdbx_seq_one_letter_code
_entity_poly.pdbx_strand_id
1 'polypeptide(L)'
;MPRSCSALAYAAEQHAGQLRKVDGAPFIVHPIEVGSLLYDAGAGDDVIAAGLLHDTIEKTGADAAELRRRFGARTAALVAAVTEDEHINGYERRKAALCRQAEAAGPDAMMVFAADKVSKVRELPVERARSEAETVSRTRQRRLNHYRRCLEMLERHIGDSPLVRQLRAELEARSAVSVRRPALADAV
;
A
#
# COMPACT_ATOMS: atom_id res chain seq x y z
N MET A 1 -18.42 -12.06 -16.41
CA MET A 1 -18.29 -11.30 -15.15
C MET A 1 -16.93 -10.65 -15.15
N PRO A 2 -16.77 -9.37 -14.76
CA PRO A 2 -15.45 -8.72 -14.65
C PRO A 2 -14.52 -9.52 -13.75
N ARG A 3 -13.23 -9.55 -14.09
CA ARG A 3 -12.20 -10.29 -13.33
C ARG A 3 -12.03 -9.74 -11.91
N SER A 4 -12.17 -8.43 -11.77
CA SER A 4 -12.18 -7.74 -10.47
C SER A 4 -13.26 -8.24 -9.52
N CYS A 5 -14.47 -8.55 -10.00
CA CYS A 5 -15.53 -9.11 -9.14
C CYS A 5 -15.15 -10.49 -8.59
N SER A 6 -14.58 -11.37 -9.43
CA SER A 6 -14.10 -12.69 -9.00
C SER A 6 -12.89 -12.56 -8.07
N ALA A 7 -12.02 -11.59 -8.31
CA ALA A 7 -10.86 -11.29 -7.47
C ALA A 7 -11.27 -10.81 -6.07
N LEU A 8 -12.30 -9.97 -5.99
CA LEU A 8 -12.85 -9.51 -4.70
C LEU A 8 -13.40 -10.68 -3.87
N ALA A 9 -14.21 -11.56 -4.49
CA ALA A 9 -14.75 -12.73 -3.82
C ALA A 9 -13.62 -13.63 -3.28
N TYR A 10 -12.62 -13.92 -4.12
CA TYR A 10 -11.47 -14.72 -3.73
C TYR A 10 -10.65 -14.06 -2.60
N ALA A 11 -10.36 -12.75 -2.71
CA ALA A 11 -9.63 -12.04 -1.65
C ALA A 11 -10.40 -12.07 -0.33
N ALA A 12 -11.74 -11.95 -0.35
CA ALA A 12 -12.57 -12.02 0.84
C ALA A 12 -12.50 -13.42 1.51
N GLU A 13 -12.48 -14.48 0.71
CA GLU A 13 -12.28 -15.86 1.22
C GLU A 13 -10.88 -16.03 1.82
N GLN A 14 -9.83 -15.58 1.12
CA GLN A 14 -8.44 -15.75 1.56
C GLN A 14 -8.11 -14.97 2.83
N HIS A 15 -8.70 -13.79 3.00
CA HIS A 15 -8.51 -12.94 4.18
C HIS A 15 -9.58 -13.14 5.26
N ALA A 16 -10.43 -14.19 5.15
CA ALA A 16 -11.46 -14.47 6.14
C ALA A 16 -10.87 -14.61 7.56
N GLY A 17 -11.45 -13.90 8.52
CA GLY A 17 -11.00 -13.89 9.91
C GLY A 17 -9.73 -13.06 10.19
N GLN A 18 -9.04 -12.52 9.17
CA GLN A 18 -7.90 -11.63 9.41
C GLN A 18 -8.38 -10.23 9.80
N LEU A 19 -7.68 -9.62 10.76
CA LEU A 19 -7.97 -8.27 11.26
C LEU A 19 -6.79 -7.33 11.02
N ARG A 20 -7.07 -6.08 10.75
CA ARG A 20 -6.06 -5.01 10.65
C ARG A 20 -5.51 -4.69 12.04
N LYS A 21 -4.18 -4.56 12.14
CA LYS A 21 -3.51 -4.29 13.43
C LYS A 21 -3.76 -2.87 13.95
N VAL A 22 -4.17 -1.96 13.09
CA VAL A 22 -4.29 -0.53 13.42
C VAL A 22 -5.61 -0.20 14.11
N ASP A 23 -6.69 -0.85 13.75
CA ASP A 23 -8.05 -0.54 14.22
C ASP A 23 -8.93 -1.77 14.50
N GLY A 24 -8.42 -3.00 14.25
CA GLY A 24 -9.18 -4.22 14.45
C GLY A 24 -10.27 -4.49 13.39
N ALA A 25 -10.39 -3.66 12.36
CA ALA A 25 -11.34 -3.90 11.27
C ALA A 25 -10.95 -5.15 10.46
N PRO A 26 -11.91 -5.80 9.74
CA PRO A 26 -11.59 -6.90 8.84
C PRO A 26 -10.52 -6.49 7.82
N PHE A 27 -9.52 -7.37 7.62
CA PHE A 27 -8.37 -7.04 6.74
C PHE A 27 -8.80 -6.76 5.30
N ILE A 28 -9.87 -7.39 4.81
CA ILE A 28 -10.40 -7.22 3.45
C ILE A 28 -10.72 -5.75 3.09
N VAL A 29 -10.94 -4.89 4.08
CA VAL A 29 -11.17 -3.44 3.86
C VAL A 29 -10.00 -2.80 3.13
N HIS A 30 -8.75 -3.22 3.42
CA HIS A 30 -7.56 -2.72 2.74
C HIS A 30 -7.50 -3.11 1.23
N PRO A 31 -7.62 -4.37 0.83
CA PRO A 31 -7.76 -4.74 -0.58
C PRO A 31 -8.91 -4.04 -1.32
N ILE A 32 -10.07 -3.88 -0.67
CA ILE A 32 -11.21 -3.14 -1.25
C ILE A 32 -10.82 -1.67 -1.50
N GLU A 33 -10.21 -1.00 -0.55
CA GLU A 33 -9.74 0.38 -0.72
C GLU A 33 -8.75 0.49 -1.88
N VAL A 34 -7.77 -0.42 -1.97
CA VAL A 34 -6.79 -0.44 -3.08
C VAL A 34 -7.48 -0.63 -4.42
N GLY A 35 -8.43 -1.57 -4.52
CA GLY A 35 -9.22 -1.78 -5.74
C GLY A 35 -10.06 -0.57 -6.13
N SER A 36 -10.68 0.12 -5.16
CA SER A 36 -11.46 1.35 -5.38
C SER A 36 -10.58 2.49 -5.87
N LEU A 37 -9.41 2.69 -5.27
CA LEU A 37 -8.44 3.70 -5.69
C LEU A 37 -7.99 3.49 -7.15
N LEU A 38 -7.76 2.25 -7.56
CA LEU A 38 -7.41 1.90 -8.93
C LEU A 38 -8.57 2.15 -9.89
N TYR A 39 -9.79 1.80 -9.50
CA TYR A 39 -10.99 2.07 -10.29
C TYR A 39 -11.18 3.57 -10.53
N ASP A 40 -11.08 4.39 -9.48
CA ASP A 40 -11.21 5.85 -9.55
C ASP A 40 -10.08 6.49 -10.38
N ALA A 41 -8.91 5.84 -10.44
CA ALA A 41 -7.80 6.26 -11.28
C ALA A 41 -7.93 5.80 -12.75
N GLY A 42 -9.03 5.14 -13.13
CA GLY A 42 -9.28 4.67 -14.49
C GLY A 42 -8.49 3.44 -14.91
N ALA A 43 -8.00 2.63 -13.96
CA ALA A 43 -7.25 1.42 -14.26
C ALA A 43 -8.14 0.36 -14.94
N GLY A 44 -7.51 -0.46 -15.80
CA GLY A 44 -8.18 -1.59 -16.43
C GLY A 44 -8.50 -2.72 -15.44
N ASP A 45 -9.47 -3.58 -15.79
CA ASP A 45 -10.00 -4.63 -14.91
C ASP A 45 -8.91 -5.59 -14.36
N ASP A 46 -7.86 -5.91 -15.16
CA ASP A 46 -6.73 -6.73 -14.70
C ASP A 46 -5.91 -6.06 -13.60
N VAL A 47 -5.77 -4.73 -13.66
CA VAL A 47 -5.00 -3.95 -12.68
C VAL A 47 -5.82 -3.80 -11.39
N ILE A 48 -7.13 -3.58 -11.51
CA ILE A 48 -8.05 -3.55 -10.36
C ILE A 48 -8.06 -4.91 -9.66
N ALA A 49 -8.17 -6.00 -10.44
CA ALA A 49 -8.10 -7.36 -9.91
C ALA A 49 -6.76 -7.62 -9.18
N ALA A 50 -5.64 -7.15 -9.74
CA ALA A 50 -4.34 -7.26 -9.09
C ALA A 50 -4.29 -6.46 -7.77
N GLY A 51 -4.89 -5.28 -7.72
CA GLY A 51 -5.02 -4.50 -6.50
C GLY A 51 -5.82 -5.20 -5.40
N LEU A 52 -6.92 -5.86 -5.78
CA LEU A 52 -7.73 -6.66 -4.85
C LEU A 52 -6.98 -7.91 -4.32
N LEU A 53 -6.05 -8.45 -5.09
CA LEU A 53 -5.31 -9.67 -4.79
C LEU A 53 -3.90 -9.43 -4.23
N HIS A 54 -3.40 -8.20 -4.20
CA HIS A 54 -1.99 -7.88 -4.01
C HIS A 54 -1.36 -8.47 -2.73
N ASP A 55 -2.14 -8.60 -1.68
CA ASP A 55 -1.69 -9.12 -0.38
C ASP A 55 -1.98 -10.64 -0.20
N THR A 56 -2.63 -11.33 -1.16
CA THR A 56 -3.01 -12.74 -0.98
C THR A 56 -1.80 -13.67 -0.92
N ILE A 57 -0.79 -13.48 -1.77
CA ILE A 57 0.43 -14.29 -1.73
C ILE A 57 1.18 -14.09 -0.41
N GLU A 58 1.34 -12.83 0.02
CA GLU A 58 2.13 -12.47 1.20
C GLU A 58 1.46 -12.89 2.53
N LYS A 59 0.13 -12.85 2.59
CA LYS A 59 -0.62 -12.95 3.87
C LYS A 59 -1.49 -14.18 4.01
N THR A 60 -1.59 -14.99 2.97
CA THR A 60 -2.42 -16.19 2.97
C THR A 60 -1.63 -17.39 2.41
N GLY A 61 -2.28 -18.47 2.06
CA GLY A 61 -1.64 -19.63 1.42
C GLY A 61 -1.73 -19.61 -0.11
N ALA A 62 -2.15 -18.50 -0.71
CA ALA A 62 -2.29 -18.39 -2.16
C ALA A 62 -0.93 -18.39 -2.85
N ASP A 63 -0.79 -19.08 -3.97
CA ASP A 63 0.41 -19.07 -4.79
C ASP A 63 0.18 -18.40 -6.15
N ALA A 64 1.26 -17.98 -6.79
CA ALA A 64 1.22 -17.31 -8.09
C ALA A 64 0.64 -18.21 -9.21
N ALA A 65 0.81 -19.53 -9.13
CA ALA A 65 0.26 -20.47 -10.12
C ALA A 65 -1.26 -20.57 -9.99
N GLU A 66 -1.79 -20.55 -8.78
CA GLU A 66 -3.24 -20.48 -8.55
C GLU A 66 -3.82 -19.18 -9.09
N LEU A 67 -3.20 -18.03 -8.76
CA LEU A 67 -3.66 -16.74 -9.29
C LEU A 67 -3.62 -16.70 -10.81
N ARG A 68 -2.59 -17.27 -11.43
CA ARG A 68 -2.49 -17.36 -12.90
C ARG A 68 -3.61 -18.19 -13.50
N ARG A 69 -3.97 -19.33 -12.90
CA ARG A 69 -5.07 -20.18 -13.38
C ARG A 69 -6.43 -19.49 -13.24
N ARG A 70 -6.68 -18.79 -12.15
CA ARG A 70 -7.98 -18.17 -11.85
C ARG A 70 -8.17 -16.82 -12.51
N PHE A 71 -7.14 -15.98 -12.52
CA PHE A 71 -7.23 -14.56 -12.90
C PHE A 71 -6.38 -14.18 -14.11
N GLY A 72 -5.68 -15.16 -14.71
CA GLY A 72 -4.86 -14.98 -15.90
C GLY A 72 -3.43 -14.49 -15.61
N ALA A 73 -2.60 -14.61 -16.62
CA ALA A 73 -1.15 -14.38 -16.51
C ALA A 73 -0.82 -12.92 -16.14
N ARG A 74 -1.55 -11.95 -16.71
CA ARG A 74 -1.32 -10.51 -16.48
C ARG A 74 -1.61 -10.12 -15.02
N THR A 75 -2.77 -10.49 -14.50
CA THR A 75 -3.14 -10.19 -13.10
C THR A 75 -2.14 -10.84 -12.14
N ALA A 76 -1.80 -12.12 -12.33
CA ALA A 76 -0.83 -12.82 -11.48
C ALA A 76 0.57 -12.19 -11.52
N ALA A 77 1.02 -11.74 -12.69
CA ALA A 77 2.30 -11.05 -12.83
C ALA A 77 2.32 -9.71 -12.10
N LEU A 78 1.22 -8.94 -12.16
CA LEU A 78 1.09 -7.69 -11.43
C LEU A 78 1.10 -7.91 -9.91
N VAL A 79 0.39 -8.93 -9.40
CA VAL A 79 0.43 -9.30 -7.98
C VAL A 79 1.86 -9.65 -7.56
N ALA A 80 2.53 -10.54 -8.31
CA ALA A 80 3.91 -10.91 -8.03
C ALA A 80 4.85 -9.69 -8.02
N ALA A 81 4.65 -8.73 -8.93
CA ALA A 81 5.46 -7.52 -9.02
C ALA A 81 5.35 -6.60 -7.79
N VAL A 82 4.31 -6.71 -6.99
CA VAL A 82 4.09 -5.91 -5.77
C VAL A 82 4.16 -6.74 -4.49
N THR A 83 4.48 -8.04 -4.57
CA THR A 83 4.70 -8.95 -3.44
C THR A 83 6.14 -8.86 -2.97
N GLU A 84 6.36 -8.75 -1.65
CA GLU A 84 7.72 -8.71 -1.06
C GLU A 84 8.41 -10.08 -1.15
N ASP A 85 9.71 -10.07 -1.40
CA ASP A 85 10.55 -11.25 -1.26
C ASP A 85 11.00 -11.40 0.21
N GLU A 86 10.39 -12.35 0.92
CA GLU A 86 10.67 -12.60 2.34
C GLU A 86 12.09 -13.14 2.60
N HIS A 87 12.79 -13.68 1.58
CA HIS A 87 14.17 -14.12 1.69
C HIS A 87 15.17 -12.96 1.81
N ILE A 88 14.74 -11.73 1.46
CA ILE A 88 15.59 -10.54 1.63
C ILE A 88 15.60 -10.10 3.08
N ASN A 89 16.72 -10.31 3.75
CA ASN A 89 16.91 -9.90 5.15
C ASN A 89 17.01 -8.37 5.28
N GLY A 90 16.35 -7.84 6.30
CA GLY A 90 16.39 -6.43 6.66
C GLY A 90 15.30 -5.60 5.96
N TYR A 91 14.55 -4.87 6.77
CA TYR A 91 13.40 -4.08 6.33
C TYR A 91 13.73 -3.13 5.16
N GLU A 92 14.79 -2.33 5.29
CA GLU A 92 15.15 -1.33 4.28
C GLU A 92 15.53 -1.96 2.94
N ARG A 93 16.30 -3.06 2.99
CA ARG A 93 16.70 -3.81 1.79
C ARG A 93 15.49 -4.42 1.08
N ARG A 94 14.59 -5.04 1.84
CA ARG A 94 13.37 -5.66 1.30
C ARG A 94 12.45 -4.61 0.68
N LYS A 95 12.22 -3.47 1.36
CA LYS A 95 11.42 -2.37 0.81
C LYS A 95 12.04 -1.72 -0.42
N ALA A 96 13.36 -1.56 -0.47
CA ALA A 96 14.05 -1.06 -1.66
C ALA A 96 13.99 -2.06 -2.83
N ALA A 97 14.06 -3.36 -2.56
CA ALA A 97 13.89 -4.40 -3.58
C ALA A 97 12.48 -4.36 -4.17
N LEU A 98 11.46 -4.26 -3.33
CA LEU A 98 10.07 -4.15 -3.79
C LEU A 98 9.82 -2.91 -4.66
N CYS A 99 10.40 -1.76 -4.31
CA CYS A 99 10.31 -0.56 -5.15
C CYS A 99 10.90 -0.82 -6.55
N ARG A 100 12.11 -1.40 -6.63
CA ARG A 100 12.73 -1.72 -7.92
C ARG A 100 11.96 -2.77 -8.72
N GLN A 101 11.35 -3.75 -8.04
CA GLN A 101 10.53 -4.78 -8.65
C GLN A 101 9.29 -4.18 -9.30
N ALA A 102 8.56 -3.29 -8.60
CA ALA A 102 7.40 -2.60 -9.13
C ALA A 102 7.78 -1.66 -10.29
N GLU A 103 8.91 -0.93 -10.16
CA GLU A 103 9.47 -0.07 -11.22
C GLU A 103 9.77 -0.86 -12.50
N ALA A 104 10.48 -1.99 -12.38
CA ALA A 104 10.85 -2.84 -13.50
C ALA A 104 9.65 -3.50 -14.19
N ALA A 105 8.56 -3.75 -13.46
CA ALA A 105 7.33 -4.35 -13.99
C ALA A 105 6.45 -3.37 -14.78
N GLY A 106 6.74 -2.06 -14.70
CA GLY A 106 6.12 -1.05 -15.56
C GLY A 106 4.91 -0.34 -14.93
N PRO A 107 4.24 0.54 -15.72
CA PRO A 107 3.23 1.48 -15.21
C PRO A 107 2.08 0.84 -14.46
N ASP A 108 1.53 -0.29 -14.93
CA ASP A 108 0.41 -0.96 -14.28
C ASP A 108 0.77 -1.47 -12.88
N ALA A 109 1.96 -2.06 -12.72
CA ALA A 109 2.46 -2.51 -11.42
C ALA A 109 2.71 -1.31 -10.49
N MET A 110 3.24 -0.21 -11.02
CA MET A 110 3.41 1.03 -10.28
C MET A 110 2.08 1.64 -9.84
N MET A 111 1.00 1.51 -10.62
CA MET A 111 -0.34 1.94 -10.21
C MET A 111 -0.85 1.11 -9.03
N VAL A 112 -0.73 -0.23 -9.08
CA VAL A 112 -1.11 -1.10 -7.94
C VAL A 112 -0.28 -0.74 -6.70
N PHE A 113 1.03 -0.58 -6.88
CA PHE A 113 1.94 -0.19 -5.82
C PHE A 113 1.58 1.18 -5.21
N ALA A 114 1.25 2.19 -6.03
CA ALA A 114 0.84 3.52 -5.56
C ALA A 114 -0.46 3.46 -4.75
N ALA A 115 -1.48 2.75 -5.23
CA ALA A 115 -2.75 2.57 -4.53
C ALA A 115 -2.57 1.92 -3.16
N ASP A 116 -1.74 0.87 -3.06
CA ASP A 116 -1.37 0.26 -1.79
C ASP A 116 -0.70 1.27 -0.84
N LYS A 117 0.21 2.12 -1.35
CA LYS A 117 0.88 3.12 -0.50
C LYS A 117 -0.08 4.22 -0.05
N VAL A 118 -1.02 4.66 -0.88
CA VAL A 118 -2.08 5.59 -0.48
C VAL A 118 -2.87 5.01 0.70
N SER A 119 -3.38 3.79 0.58
CA SER A 119 -4.13 3.12 1.64
C SER A 119 -3.29 2.97 2.92
N LYS A 120 -2.05 2.48 2.82
CA LYS A 120 -1.15 2.31 3.98
C LYS A 120 -0.74 3.63 4.66
N VAL A 121 -0.64 4.74 3.92
CA VAL A 121 -0.39 6.06 4.53
C VAL A 121 -1.62 6.54 5.30
N ARG A 122 -2.82 6.29 4.80
CA ARG A 122 -4.08 6.60 5.50
C ARG A 122 -4.22 5.85 6.82
N GLU A 123 -3.72 4.61 6.88
CA GLU A 123 -3.70 3.80 8.10
C GLU A 123 -2.70 4.28 9.15
N LEU A 124 -1.74 5.15 8.80
CA LEU A 124 -0.79 5.66 9.78
C LEU A 124 -1.54 6.51 10.83
N PRO A 125 -1.35 6.25 12.13
CA PRO A 125 -1.96 7.06 13.17
C PRO A 125 -1.59 8.53 12.98
N VAL A 126 -2.59 9.40 13.10
CA VAL A 126 -2.33 10.84 13.24
C VAL A 126 -1.70 11.04 14.62
N GLU A 127 -0.54 11.69 14.67
CA GLU A 127 0.17 11.95 15.92
C GLU A 127 -0.73 12.72 16.90
N ARG A 128 -1.29 12.00 17.89
CA ARG A 128 -1.97 12.63 19.03
C ARG A 128 -0.91 12.90 20.08
N ALA A 129 -0.77 14.17 20.42
CA ALA A 129 0.26 14.70 21.30
C ALA A 129 0.42 13.90 22.61
N ARG A 130 1.68 13.71 23.02
CA ARG A 130 2.21 13.52 24.38
C ARG A 130 2.40 12.13 24.98
N SER A 131 2.00 10.99 24.39
CA SER A 131 2.24 9.69 25.07
C SER A 131 2.69 8.53 24.18
N GLU A 132 3.09 8.76 22.94
CA GLU A 132 3.63 7.67 22.14
C GLU A 132 5.06 7.35 22.58
N ALA A 133 5.29 6.09 22.98
CA ALA A 133 6.62 5.62 23.31
C ALA A 133 7.58 5.90 22.13
N GLU A 134 8.81 6.29 22.43
CA GLU A 134 9.85 6.64 21.44
C GLU A 134 9.99 5.61 20.31
N THR A 135 9.76 4.33 20.63
CA THR A 135 9.80 3.21 19.66
C THR A 135 8.70 3.31 18.61
N VAL A 136 7.48 3.73 19.00
CA VAL A 136 6.34 3.92 18.05
C VAL A 136 6.65 5.07 17.12
N SER A 137 7.18 6.18 17.64
CA SER A 137 7.61 7.34 16.85
C SER A 137 8.71 6.97 15.83
N ARG A 138 9.71 6.19 16.22
CA ARG A 138 10.79 5.72 15.31
C ARG A 138 10.24 4.81 14.22
N THR A 139 9.34 3.89 14.54
CA THR A 139 8.72 2.98 13.57
C THR A 139 7.86 3.75 12.57
N ARG A 140 7.08 4.73 13.05
CA ARG A 140 6.29 5.62 12.20
C ARG A 140 7.19 6.44 11.25
N GLN A 141 8.24 7.06 11.77
CA GLN A 141 9.18 7.85 10.96
C GLN A 141 9.86 6.99 9.88
N ARG A 142 10.24 5.75 10.21
CA ARG A 142 10.80 4.80 9.25
C ARG A 142 9.83 4.47 8.12
N ARG A 143 8.54 4.26 8.44
CA ARG A 143 7.50 4.04 7.42
C ARG A 143 7.30 5.28 6.53
N LEU A 144 7.20 6.47 7.11
CA LEU A 144 7.07 7.72 6.35
C LEU A 144 8.26 7.93 5.41
N ASN A 145 9.48 7.69 5.85
CA ASN A 145 10.66 7.78 5.01
C ASN A 145 10.62 6.78 3.85
N HIS A 146 10.14 5.56 4.10
CA HIS A 146 9.93 4.58 3.03
C HIS A 146 8.90 5.09 2.01
N TYR A 147 7.75 5.57 2.44
CA TYR A 147 6.71 6.05 1.53
C TYR A 147 7.12 7.29 0.73
N ARG A 148 7.95 8.18 1.28
CA ARG A 148 8.55 9.30 0.53
C ARG A 148 9.45 8.80 -0.60
N ARG A 149 10.32 7.81 -0.33
CA ARG A 149 11.13 7.18 -1.39
C ARG A 149 10.28 6.50 -2.46
N CYS A 150 9.16 5.86 -2.06
CA CYS A 150 8.21 5.32 -3.03
C CYS A 150 7.60 6.43 -3.89
N LEU A 151 7.18 7.56 -3.29
CA LEU A 151 6.64 8.70 -4.00
C LEU A 151 7.65 9.24 -5.02
N GLU A 152 8.90 9.46 -4.61
CA GLU A 152 9.98 9.93 -5.51
C GLU A 152 10.18 9.02 -6.72
N MET A 153 10.11 7.70 -6.54
CA MET A 153 10.18 6.74 -7.65
C MET A 153 8.95 6.84 -8.55
N LEU A 154 7.75 6.87 -7.99
CA LEU A 154 6.49 6.95 -8.74
C LEU A 154 6.37 8.26 -9.53
N GLU A 155 6.82 9.38 -8.97
CA GLU A 155 6.84 10.70 -9.64
C GLU A 155 7.68 10.69 -10.91
N ARG A 156 8.81 9.99 -10.91
CA ARG A 156 9.67 9.89 -12.09
C ARG A 156 9.05 9.12 -13.26
N HIS A 157 8.15 8.19 -12.98
CA HIS A 157 7.65 7.24 -13.98
C HIS A 157 6.17 7.43 -14.35
N ILE A 158 5.34 7.78 -13.36
CA ILE A 158 3.88 7.95 -13.52
C ILE A 158 3.38 9.21 -12.80
N GLY A 159 4.17 10.28 -12.78
CA GLY A 159 3.92 11.51 -12.01
C GLY A 159 2.55 12.16 -12.26
N ASP A 160 1.99 11.99 -13.46
CA ASP A 160 0.66 12.52 -13.83
C ASP A 160 -0.51 11.67 -13.29
N SER A 161 -0.23 10.51 -12.69
CA SER A 161 -1.26 9.63 -12.14
C SER A 161 -2.02 10.31 -10.99
N PRO A 162 -3.36 10.20 -10.95
CA PRO A 162 -4.15 10.64 -9.79
C PRO A 162 -3.68 10.01 -8.47
N LEU A 163 -3.23 8.76 -8.50
CA LEU A 163 -2.72 8.03 -7.32
C LEU A 163 -1.44 8.65 -6.76
N VAL A 164 -0.54 9.13 -7.64
CA VAL A 164 0.70 9.81 -7.22
C VAL A 164 0.39 11.14 -6.56
N ARG A 165 -0.52 11.94 -7.14
CA ARG A 165 -0.99 13.19 -6.53
C ARG A 165 -1.63 12.94 -5.17
N GLN A 166 -2.43 11.89 -5.05
CA GLN A 166 -3.09 11.51 -3.82
C GLN A 166 -2.10 11.05 -2.75
N LEU A 167 -1.10 10.22 -3.11
CA LEU A 167 -0.05 9.79 -2.19
C LEU A 167 0.75 10.99 -1.64
N ARG A 168 1.07 11.96 -2.51
CA ARG A 168 1.74 13.20 -2.10
C ARG A 168 0.91 13.96 -1.06
N ALA A 169 -0.36 14.20 -1.35
CA ALA A 169 -1.27 14.90 -0.45
C ALA A 169 -1.42 14.21 0.92
N GLU A 170 -1.55 12.88 0.93
CA GLU A 170 -1.63 12.10 2.17
C GLU A 170 -0.32 12.20 3.00
N LEU A 171 0.84 12.16 2.35
CA LEU A 171 2.13 12.30 3.03
C LEU A 171 2.36 13.71 3.59
N GLU A 172 1.94 14.74 2.86
CA GLU A 172 1.98 16.14 3.31
C GLU A 172 1.08 16.34 4.55
N ALA A 173 -0.16 15.85 4.49
CA ALA A 173 -1.09 15.92 5.61
C ALA A 173 -0.55 15.25 6.87
N ARG A 174 0.11 14.08 6.73
CA ARG A 174 0.73 13.36 7.87
C ARG A 174 1.99 14.04 8.40
N SER A 175 2.66 14.84 7.58
CA SER A 175 3.86 15.60 7.98
C SER A 175 3.50 16.93 8.63
N ALA A 176 2.45 17.63 8.17
CA ALA A 176 2.04 18.93 8.68
C ALA A 176 1.53 18.90 10.13
N VAL A 177 0.96 17.78 10.56
CA VAL A 177 0.49 17.60 11.96
C VAL A 177 1.67 17.57 12.94
N SER A 178 2.87 17.14 12.50
CA SER A 178 4.07 17.11 13.34
C SER A 178 4.68 18.49 13.63
N VAL A 179 4.37 19.52 12.83
CA VAL A 179 4.97 20.86 12.92
C VAL A 179 4.16 21.83 13.76
N ARG A 180 2.88 21.58 14.01
CA ARG A 180 2.03 22.43 14.86
C ARG A 180 2.19 22.10 16.35
N ARG A 181 3.38 22.29 16.92
CA ARG A 181 3.57 22.51 18.36
C ARG A 181 3.44 24.01 18.62
N PRO A 182 2.41 24.50 19.31
CA PRO A 182 2.50 25.81 19.93
C PRO A 182 3.57 25.71 21.02
N ALA A 183 4.58 26.55 20.96
CA ALA A 183 5.37 26.86 22.11
C ALA A 183 4.39 27.43 23.14
N LEU A 184 4.06 26.67 24.17
CA LEU A 184 3.45 27.22 25.37
C LEU A 184 4.55 28.04 26.05
N ALA A 185 4.40 29.36 25.91
CA ALA A 185 5.14 30.34 26.66
C ALA A 185 5.05 29.96 28.14
N ASP A 186 6.21 29.84 28.76
CA ASP A 186 6.37 30.04 30.18
C ASP A 186 5.80 31.42 30.54
N ALA A 187 4.71 31.44 31.28
CA ALA A 187 4.19 32.62 31.91
C ALA A 187 4.04 32.31 33.41
N VAL A 188 5.06 32.71 34.14
CA VAL A 188 5.11 33.17 35.55
C VAL A 188 4.17 32.49 36.55
#